data_81f569c8a4f3c4389eb8b1e1412ce398
#
_entry.id   81f569c8a4f3c4389eb8b1e1412ce398
#
_cell.length_a   1.000
_cell.length_b   1.000
_cell.length_c   1.000
_cell.angle_alpha   90.00
_cell.angle_beta   90.00
_cell.angle_gamma   90.00
#
_symmetry.space_group_name_H-M   'P 1'
#
loop_
_entity.id
_entity.type
_entity.pdbx_description
1 polymer ?
#
loop_
_entity_poly.entity_id
_entity_poly.type
_entity_poly.pdbx_seq_one_letter_code
_entity_poly.pdbx_strand_id
1 'polypeptide(L)'
;MLTAVSALNAKRELQEAAGEDYGFSAPQATVTITTDSGEETLVFGARNAVTGDVYLQKAGESAVYTVASSKLNCFLKDKAALFGAFSPAGLTSSAIEAVSYTLADGETVSLKAMSEPVESAGSGTSEAASDSTAYQTVWRLENDPAADLDTDKTDAILTALSSYVSGQITPADGADLAAAGFDTPLVTVQVTTAEKTVTLRYASGMDGYYLMVEGDGSLYTVDQSTVQALLLPENAWKSE
;
A
#
# COMPACT_ATOMS: atom_id res chain seq x y z
N MET A 1 13.99 -0.93 11.15
CA MET A 1 15.36 -0.47 10.92
C MET A 1 15.97 0.14 12.18
N LEU A 2 15.44 1.19 12.78
CA LEU A 2 16.01 1.84 13.99
C LEU A 2 16.27 0.83 15.13
N THR A 3 15.31 -0.04 15.43
CA THR A 3 15.45 -1.08 16.45
C THR A 3 16.58 -2.08 16.11
N ALA A 4 16.82 -2.36 14.83
CA ALA A 4 17.89 -3.25 14.42
C ALA A 4 19.27 -2.62 14.62
N VAL A 5 19.39 -1.31 14.38
CA VAL A 5 20.64 -0.55 14.61
C VAL A 5 20.90 -0.40 16.11
N SER A 6 19.91 0.04 16.90
CA SER A 6 20.07 0.25 18.34
C SER A 6 20.34 -1.05 19.12
N ALA A 7 19.91 -2.20 18.59
CA ALA A 7 20.15 -3.52 19.16
C ALA A 7 21.21 -4.33 18.40
N LEU A 8 22.09 -3.66 17.64
CA LEU A 8 23.18 -4.30 16.94
C LEU A 8 24.30 -4.65 17.93
N ASN A 9 24.49 -5.92 18.17
CA ASN A 9 25.55 -6.42 19.04
C ASN A 9 26.50 -7.26 18.23
N ALA A 10 27.79 -6.97 18.34
CA ALA A 10 28.85 -7.81 17.80
C ALA A 10 28.91 -9.14 18.58
N LYS A 11 29.03 -10.24 17.87
CA LYS A 11 29.30 -11.55 18.48
C LYS A 11 30.80 -11.73 18.84
N ARG A 12 31.63 -11.21 17.98
CA ARG A 12 33.09 -11.30 18.14
C ARG A 12 33.73 -10.09 17.48
N GLU A 13 34.78 -9.60 18.07
CA GLU A 13 35.78 -8.73 17.48
C GLU A 13 36.93 -9.59 16.94
N LEU A 14 37.28 -9.35 15.69
CA LEU A 14 38.41 -10.03 15.04
C LEU A 14 39.66 -9.14 15.16
N GLN A 15 40.72 -9.71 15.60
CA GLN A 15 42.03 -9.05 15.48
C GLN A 15 42.43 -9.04 14.01
N GLU A 16 42.95 -7.93 13.53
CA GLU A 16 43.30 -7.72 12.13
C GLU A 16 44.17 -8.85 11.61
N ALA A 17 43.61 -9.72 10.77
CA ALA A 17 44.40 -10.68 10.01
C ALA A 17 44.81 -10.00 8.71
N ALA A 18 46.04 -9.56 8.64
CA ALA A 18 46.58 -8.90 7.47
C ALA A 18 46.45 -9.83 6.25
N GLY A 19 45.63 -9.41 5.27
CA GLY A 19 45.40 -10.08 3.99
C GLY A 19 44.11 -10.88 3.86
N GLU A 20 43.23 -10.92 4.85
CA GLU A 20 41.91 -11.51 4.69
C GLU A 20 40.92 -10.51 4.03
N ASP A 21 40.24 -10.97 3.00
CA ASP A 21 39.18 -10.20 2.38
C ASP A 21 37.85 -10.48 3.09
N TYR A 22 37.42 -9.52 3.91
CA TYR A 22 36.12 -9.57 4.59
C TYR A 22 34.95 -9.07 3.72
N GLY A 23 35.19 -8.76 2.43
CA GLY A 23 34.20 -8.31 1.48
C GLY A 23 33.79 -6.85 1.63
N PHE A 24 34.62 -6.03 2.26
CA PHE A 24 34.30 -4.58 2.39
C PHE A 24 34.54 -3.78 1.11
N SER A 25 35.30 -4.34 0.15
CA SER A 25 35.46 -3.75 -1.19
C SER A 25 34.16 -3.82 -2.04
N ALA A 26 33.31 -4.80 -1.73
CA ALA A 26 31.99 -4.96 -2.35
C ALA A 26 30.96 -5.31 -1.25
N PRO A 27 30.57 -4.34 -0.41
CA PRO A 27 29.75 -4.59 0.75
C PRO A 27 28.34 -5.01 0.37
N GLN A 28 27.72 -5.90 1.16
CA GLN A 28 26.31 -6.28 1.01
C GLN A 28 25.38 -5.12 1.36
N ALA A 29 25.75 -4.29 2.33
CA ALA A 29 25.05 -3.07 2.69
C ALA A 29 25.99 -2.07 3.33
N THR A 30 25.72 -0.77 3.12
CA THR A 30 26.33 0.33 3.86
C THR A 30 25.19 1.11 4.53
N VAL A 31 25.27 1.30 5.82
CA VAL A 31 24.24 1.96 6.63
C VAL A 31 24.83 3.18 7.29
N THR A 32 24.35 4.35 6.92
CA THR A 32 24.70 5.62 7.54
C THR A 32 23.64 6.01 8.55
N ILE A 33 24.08 6.36 9.76
CA ILE A 33 23.24 6.73 10.90
C ILE A 33 23.58 8.16 11.28
N THR A 34 22.63 9.07 11.13
CA THR A 34 22.80 10.47 11.53
C THR A 34 22.08 10.68 12.88
N THR A 35 22.79 11.23 13.84
CA THR A 35 22.29 11.57 15.17
C THR A 35 22.66 13.00 15.53
N ASP A 36 22.15 13.52 16.61
CA ASP A 36 22.53 14.84 17.10
C ASP A 36 24.03 14.95 17.46
N SER A 37 24.69 13.82 17.73
CA SER A 37 26.12 13.72 18.03
C SER A 37 27.02 13.50 16.82
N GLY A 38 26.46 13.33 15.63
CA GLY A 38 27.20 13.13 14.39
C GLY A 38 26.68 12.00 13.53
N GLU A 39 27.49 11.66 12.53
CA GLU A 39 27.21 10.62 11.57
C GLU A 39 28.13 9.42 11.77
N GLU A 40 27.55 8.23 11.76
CA GLU A 40 28.29 6.97 11.82
C GLU A 40 27.91 6.07 10.63
N THR A 41 28.90 5.46 9.99
CA THR A 41 28.67 4.55 8.87
C THR A 41 29.13 3.15 9.21
N LEU A 42 28.23 2.19 9.06
CA LEU A 42 28.44 0.76 9.24
C LEU A 42 28.53 0.08 7.87
N VAL A 43 29.59 -0.68 7.64
CA VAL A 43 29.82 -1.41 6.38
C VAL A 43 29.68 -2.90 6.66
N PHE A 44 28.69 -3.54 6.02
CA PHE A 44 28.43 -4.98 6.11
C PHE A 44 29.13 -5.68 4.93
N GLY A 45 30.18 -6.42 5.21
CA GLY A 45 30.96 -7.15 4.24
C GLY A 45 30.41 -8.52 3.88
N ALA A 46 31.29 -9.47 3.57
CA ALA A 46 30.93 -10.82 3.18
C ALA A 46 30.30 -11.62 4.33
N ARG A 47 29.66 -12.72 3.99
CA ARG A 47 29.16 -13.71 4.95
C ARG A 47 30.30 -14.72 5.24
N ASN A 48 30.54 -15.00 6.50
CA ASN A 48 31.45 -16.07 6.90
C ASN A 48 30.85 -17.43 6.52
N ALA A 49 31.57 -18.20 5.69
CA ALA A 49 31.08 -19.47 5.15
C ALA A 49 30.94 -20.56 6.23
N VAL A 50 31.64 -20.45 7.35
CA VAL A 50 31.63 -21.45 8.42
C VAL A 50 30.54 -21.14 9.45
N THR A 51 30.47 -19.89 9.93
CA THR A 51 29.54 -19.50 11.00
C THR A 51 28.22 -18.95 10.50
N GLY A 52 28.15 -18.52 9.22
CA GLY A 52 27.00 -17.86 8.63
C GLY A 52 26.79 -16.42 9.11
N ASP A 53 27.68 -15.89 9.94
CA ASP A 53 27.65 -14.49 10.40
C ASP A 53 28.17 -13.55 9.31
N VAL A 54 27.89 -12.27 9.45
CA VAL A 54 28.33 -11.24 8.51
C VAL A 54 29.43 -10.42 9.14
N TYR A 55 30.46 -10.09 8.36
CA TYR A 55 31.50 -9.19 8.79
C TYR A 55 30.99 -7.75 8.81
N LEU A 56 31.34 -7.01 9.85
CA LEU A 56 30.92 -5.62 10.05
C LEU A 56 32.15 -4.78 10.39
N GLN A 57 32.26 -3.62 9.77
CA GLN A 57 33.24 -2.59 10.09
C GLN A 57 32.56 -1.24 10.23
N LYS A 58 32.99 -0.45 11.18
CA LYS A 58 32.63 0.97 11.25
C LYS A 58 33.61 1.75 10.36
N ALA A 59 33.07 2.60 9.50
CA ALA A 59 33.90 3.37 8.58
C ALA A 59 34.88 4.24 9.33
N GLY A 60 36.15 4.19 8.89
CA GLY A 60 37.27 4.89 9.54
C GLY A 60 37.92 4.14 10.72
N GLU A 61 37.39 2.97 11.09
CA GLU A 61 38.01 2.10 12.10
C GLU A 61 38.62 0.86 11.43
N SER A 62 39.71 0.31 12.02
CA SER A 62 40.33 -0.92 11.52
C SER A 62 39.70 -2.19 12.13
N ALA A 63 38.98 -2.05 13.22
CA ALA A 63 38.36 -3.18 13.91
C ALA A 63 37.25 -3.83 13.04
N VAL A 64 37.31 -5.16 12.94
CA VAL A 64 36.35 -5.98 12.23
C VAL A 64 35.53 -6.79 13.23
N TYR A 65 34.25 -6.79 13.06
CA TYR A 65 33.30 -7.50 13.93
C TYR A 65 32.57 -8.58 13.15
N THR A 66 32.01 -9.56 13.84
CA THR A 66 31.00 -10.47 13.29
C THR A 66 29.66 -10.20 13.94
N VAL A 67 28.59 -10.16 13.13
CA VAL A 67 27.22 -9.99 13.58
C VAL A 67 26.32 -11.08 12.99
N ALA A 68 25.22 -11.40 13.67
CA ALA A 68 24.28 -12.36 13.14
C ALA A 68 23.69 -11.87 11.80
N SER A 69 23.67 -12.73 10.78
CA SER A 69 23.15 -12.39 9.44
C SER A 69 21.70 -11.91 9.46
N SER A 70 20.89 -12.36 10.43
CA SER A 70 19.52 -11.89 10.62
C SER A 70 19.43 -10.38 10.89
N LYS A 71 20.47 -9.77 11.43
CA LYS A 71 20.54 -8.31 11.67
C LYS A 71 20.71 -7.51 10.38
N LEU A 72 21.28 -8.13 9.34
CA LEU A 72 21.44 -7.50 8.03
C LEU A 72 20.14 -7.51 7.20
N ASN A 73 19.25 -8.48 7.40
CA ASN A 73 18.08 -8.69 6.56
C ASN A 73 17.18 -7.44 6.39
N CYS A 74 17.11 -6.59 7.42
CA CYS A 74 16.32 -5.36 7.34
C CYS A 74 16.95 -4.28 6.43
N PHE A 75 18.25 -4.36 6.14
CA PHE A 75 18.99 -3.42 5.29
C PHE A 75 19.11 -3.91 3.84
N LEU A 76 18.84 -5.19 3.60
CA LEU A 76 18.83 -5.78 2.25
C LEU A 76 17.48 -5.71 1.56
N LYS A 77 16.49 -5.12 2.20
CA LYS A 77 15.18 -4.94 1.61
C LYS A 77 15.25 -3.91 0.50
N ASP A 78 14.65 -4.23 -0.64
CA ASP A 78 14.42 -3.26 -1.71
C ASP A 78 13.43 -2.16 -1.26
N LYS A 79 13.32 -1.13 -2.09
CA LYS A 79 12.45 0.01 -1.80
C LYS A 79 10.99 -0.41 -1.59
N ALA A 80 10.49 -1.33 -2.42
CA ALA A 80 9.11 -1.82 -2.34
C ALA A 80 8.86 -2.57 -1.01
N ALA A 81 9.80 -3.43 -0.60
CA ALA A 81 9.70 -4.17 0.67
C ALA A 81 9.85 -3.28 1.92
N LEU A 82 10.41 -2.07 1.78
CA LEU A 82 10.55 -1.10 2.88
C LEU A 82 9.27 -0.31 3.13
N PHE A 83 8.53 0.00 2.08
CA PHE A 83 7.29 0.78 2.23
C PHE A 83 6.17 -0.02 2.89
N GLY A 84 6.24 -1.35 2.90
CA GLY A 84 5.12 -2.17 3.33
C GLY A 84 3.89 -1.95 2.43
N ALA A 85 2.81 -2.63 2.74
CA ALA A 85 1.54 -2.35 2.10
C ALA A 85 1.02 -0.97 2.58
N PHE A 86 0.75 -0.04 1.67
CA PHE A 86 0.17 1.27 1.97
C PHE A 86 -0.89 1.62 0.92
N SER A 87 -1.87 2.43 1.31
CA SER A 87 -2.88 2.97 0.39
C SER A 87 -2.37 4.29 -0.21
N PRO A 88 -2.08 4.34 -1.53
CA PRO A 88 -1.52 5.55 -2.14
C PRO A 88 -2.44 6.76 -2.05
N ALA A 89 -3.75 6.54 -2.11
CA ALA A 89 -4.76 7.57 -2.02
C ALA A 89 -5.07 7.98 -0.57
N GLY A 90 -4.59 7.23 0.43
CA GLY A 90 -4.89 7.42 1.84
C GLY A 90 -6.38 7.32 2.14
N LEU A 91 -7.08 6.41 1.44
CA LEU A 91 -8.51 6.18 1.62
C LEU A 91 -8.74 5.05 2.62
N THR A 92 -9.78 5.19 3.42
CA THR A 92 -10.35 4.13 4.23
C THR A 92 -11.80 3.90 3.80
N SER A 93 -12.24 2.66 3.72
CA SER A 93 -13.58 2.31 3.24
C SER A 93 -14.69 3.06 3.99
N SER A 94 -14.54 3.24 5.29
CA SER A 94 -15.52 3.95 6.13
C SER A 94 -15.58 5.47 5.93
N ALA A 95 -14.56 6.07 5.29
CA ALA A 95 -14.52 7.51 5.02
C ALA A 95 -15.04 7.86 3.61
N ILE A 96 -15.32 6.87 2.77
CA ILE A 96 -15.82 7.08 1.41
C ILE A 96 -17.31 7.41 1.47
N GLU A 97 -17.71 8.55 0.90
CA GLU A 97 -19.09 9.03 0.86
C GLU A 97 -19.72 8.88 -0.53
N ALA A 98 -18.91 8.98 -1.59
CA ALA A 98 -19.35 8.77 -2.95
C ALA A 98 -18.22 8.22 -3.84
N VAL A 99 -18.63 7.44 -4.83
CA VAL A 99 -17.74 6.87 -5.85
C VAL A 99 -18.38 7.09 -7.21
N SER A 100 -17.70 7.75 -8.13
CA SER A 100 -18.09 7.84 -9.52
C SER A 100 -16.97 7.30 -10.39
N TYR A 101 -17.27 6.37 -11.29
CA TYR A 101 -16.23 5.81 -12.16
C TYR A 101 -16.72 5.72 -13.60
N THR A 102 -15.76 5.88 -14.52
CA THR A 102 -15.97 5.79 -15.96
C THR A 102 -15.14 4.64 -16.50
N LEU A 103 -15.80 3.69 -17.14
CA LEU A 103 -15.20 2.54 -17.80
C LEU A 103 -14.57 2.95 -19.16
N ALA A 104 -13.72 2.08 -19.71
CA ALA A 104 -13.03 2.33 -20.98
C ALA A 104 -13.99 2.54 -22.19
N ASP A 105 -15.18 1.99 -22.14
CA ASP A 105 -16.24 2.18 -23.15
C ASP A 105 -17.01 3.50 -22.99
N GLY A 106 -16.74 4.26 -21.93
CA GLY A 106 -17.36 5.53 -21.62
C GLY A 106 -18.60 5.44 -20.71
N GLU A 107 -19.02 4.24 -20.30
CA GLU A 107 -20.09 4.10 -19.30
C GLU A 107 -19.65 4.69 -17.97
N THR A 108 -20.52 5.50 -17.37
CA THR A 108 -20.26 6.13 -16.05
C THR A 108 -21.27 5.64 -15.03
N VAL A 109 -20.76 5.18 -13.89
CA VAL A 109 -21.56 4.72 -12.75
C VAL A 109 -21.24 5.58 -11.54
N SER A 110 -22.29 6.03 -10.84
CA SER A 110 -22.15 6.86 -9.63
C SER A 110 -22.90 6.23 -8.46
N LEU A 111 -22.16 6.03 -7.38
CA LEU A 111 -22.63 5.44 -6.12
C LEU A 111 -22.51 6.47 -5.01
N LYS A 112 -23.48 6.51 -4.11
CA LYS A 112 -23.47 7.42 -2.96
C LYS A 112 -23.89 6.70 -1.69
N ALA A 113 -23.19 6.96 -0.61
CA ALA A 113 -23.55 6.53 0.74
C ALA A 113 -24.71 7.39 1.26
N MET A 114 -25.76 6.75 1.76
CA MET A 114 -26.92 7.39 2.36
C MET A 114 -27.13 6.86 3.77
N SER A 115 -27.55 7.72 4.66
CA SER A 115 -27.92 7.33 6.03
C SER A 115 -29.42 7.02 6.06
N GLU A 116 -29.78 5.77 6.27
CA GLU A 116 -31.15 5.31 6.36
C GLU A 116 -31.50 4.84 7.77
N PRO A 117 -32.70 5.10 8.28
CA PRO A 117 -33.11 4.59 9.58
C PRO A 117 -33.23 3.06 9.54
N VAL A 118 -32.73 2.40 10.55
CA VAL A 118 -32.89 0.94 10.71
C VAL A 118 -34.35 0.69 11.10
N GLU A 119 -35.11 0.03 10.23
CA GLU A 119 -36.44 -0.44 10.58
C GLU A 119 -36.28 -1.52 11.67
N SER A 120 -36.65 -1.19 12.91
CA SER A 120 -36.73 -2.18 13.98
C SER A 120 -37.81 -3.20 13.59
N ALA A 121 -37.38 -4.41 13.22
CA ALA A 121 -38.29 -5.54 13.08
C ALA A 121 -39.01 -5.73 14.42
N GLY A 122 -40.24 -5.26 14.48
CA GLY A 122 -41.05 -5.28 15.67
C GLY A 122 -41.29 -6.71 16.19
N SER A 123 -40.77 -6.99 17.37
CA SER A 123 -41.25 -8.06 18.23
C SER A 123 -41.37 -7.52 19.64
N GLY A 124 -42.61 -7.14 19.94
CA GLY A 124 -43.31 -7.35 21.21
C GLY A 124 -42.76 -6.74 22.49
N THR A 125 -43.58 -5.86 23.06
CA THR A 125 -43.83 -5.55 24.48
C THR A 125 -42.81 -4.71 25.25
N SER A 126 -43.29 -3.46 25.49
CA SER A 126 -43.28 -2.77 26.76
C SER A 126 -42.05 -2.01 27.25
N GLU A 127 -42.33 -0.73 27.40
CA GLU A 127 -41.82 0.28 28.33
C GLU A 127 -40.51 1.01 27.99
N ALA A 128 -40.69 2.31 27.77
CA ALA A 128 -39.72 3.40 27.88
C ALA A 128 -38.46 3.26 26.98
N ALA A 129 -38.64 3.26 25.67
CA ALA A 129 -37.57 3.50 24.74
C ALA A 129 -37.30 5.00 24.63
N SER A 130 -36.11 5.44 24.97
CA SER A 130 -35.55 6.67 24.43
C SER A 130 -35.63 6.61 22.91
N ASP A 131 -36.23 7.60 22.28
CA ASP A 131 -36.43 7.74 20.83
C ASP A 131 -35.09 7.97 20.11
N SER A 132 -34.23 6.94 20.10
CA SER A 132 -33.00 6.92 19.31
C SER A 132 -33.19 6.00 18.11
N THR A 133 -33.67 6.57 17.01
CA THR A 133 -33.65 5.85 15.72
C THR A 133 -32.21 5.55 15.35
N ALA A 134 -31.87 4.27 15.28
CA ALA A 134 -30.57 3.83 14.78
C ALA A 134 -30.52 4.07 13.27
N TYR A 135 -29.38 4.58 12.79
CA TYR A 135 -29.16 4.78 11.35
C TYR A 135 -28.08 3.81 10.87
N GLN A 136 -28.21 3.36 9.64
CA GLN A 136 -27.22 2.55 8.93
C GLN A 136 -26.80 3.27 7.65
N THR A 137 -25.59 3.04 7.19
CA THR A 137 -25.11 3.51 5.90
C THR A 137 -25.51 2.50 4.83
N VAL A 138 -26.22 2.96 3.82
CA VAL A 138 -26.64 2.17 2.66
C VAL A 138 -26.11 2.84 1.40
N TRP A 139 -25.58 2.06 0.49
CA TRP A 139 -25.12 2.56 -0.80
C TRP A 139 -26.24 2.52 -1.83
N ARG A 140 -26.33 3.56 -2.63
CA ARG A 140 -27.36 3.70 -3.68
C ARG A 140 -26.74 4.17 -4.98
N LEU A 141 -27.30 3.76 -6.12
CA LEU A 141 -27.00 4.38 -7.42
C LEU A 141 -27.59 5.80 -7.43
N GLU A 142 -26.80 6.76 -7.91
CA GLU A 142 -27.24 8.16 -7.94
C GLU A 142 -28.42 8.37 -8.92
N ASN A 143 -28.44 7.63 -10.03
CA ASN A 143 -29.50 7.68 -11.04
C ASN A 143 -30.69 6.76 -10.75
N ASP A 144 -30.58 5.80 -9.82
CA ASP A 144 -31.67 4.92 -9.37
C ASP A 144 -31.57 4.67 -7.85
N PRO A 145 -31.89 5.68 -7.03
CA PRO A 145 -31.77 5.57 -5.58
C PRO A 145 -32.70 4.55 -4.92
N ALA A 146 -33.72 4.09 -5.67
CA ALA A 146 -34.66 3.09 -5.17
C ALA A 146 -34.18 1.65 -5.38
N ALA A 147 -33.18 1.45 -6.22
CA ALA A 147 -32.62 0.11 -6.46
C ALA A 147 -31.83 -0.39 -5.24
N ASP A 148 -32.12 -1.60 -4.81
CA ASP A 148 -31.30 -2.30 -3.83
C ASP A 148 -30.03 -2.82 -4.51
N LEU A 149 -28.89 -2.48 -3.92
CA LEU A 149 -27.60 -2.90 -4.42
C LEU A 149 -27.13 -4.18 -3.74
N ASP A 150 -26.37 -4.96 -4.49
CA ASP A 150 -25.66 -6.11 -3.97
C ASP A 150 -24.55 -5.64 -3.00
N THR A 151 -24.72 -5.97 -1.73
CA THR A 151 -23.80 -5.54 -0.66
C THR A 151 -22.41 -6.12 -0.82
N ASP A 152 -22.26 -7.34 -1.35
CA ASP A 152 -20.95 -7.96 -1.58
C ASP A 152 -20.15 -7.18 -2.63
N LYS A 153 -20.83 -6.67 -3.68
CA LYS A 153 -20.19 -5.83 -4.69
C LYS A 153 -19.82 -4.45 -4.14
N THR A 154 -20.68 -3.88 -3.31
CA THR A 154 -20.40 -2.61 -2.62
C THR A 154 -19.17 -2.73 -1.72
N ASP A 155 -19.09 -3.78 -0.93
CA ASP A 155 -17.95 -4.05 -0.06
C ASP A 155 -16.67 -4.33 -0.87
N ALA A 156 -16.80 -5.03 -2.00
CA ALA A 156 -15.67 -5.31 -2.88
C ALA A 156 -15.07 -4.03 -3.48
N ILE A 157 -15.90 -3.08 -3.96
CA ILE A 157 -15.38 -1.82 -4.52
C ILE A 157 -14.78 -0.94 -3.43
N LEU A 158 -15.38 -0.84 -2.26
CA LEU A 158 -14.84 -0.07 -1.14
C LEU A 158 -13.49 -0.65 -0.67
N THR A 159 -13.39 -1.98 -0.63
CA THR A 159 -12.14 -2.68 -0.34
C THR A 159 -11.09 -2.40 -1.41
N ALA A 160 -11.45 -2.47 -2.70
CA ALA A 160 -10.54 -2.19 -3.80
C ALA A 160 -9.98 -0.76 -3.74
N LEU A 161 -10.83 0.24 -3.45
CA LEU A 161 -10.45 1.65 -3.37
C LEU A 161 -9.59 1.99 -2.15
N SER A 162 -9.75 1.26 -1.06
CA SER A 162 -8.93 1.40 0.16
C SER A 162 -7.76 0.41 0.21
N SER A 163 -7.57 -0.42 -0.83
CA SER A 163 -6.57 -1.48 -0.84
C SER A 163 -5.15 -0.94 -0.81
N TYR A 164 -4.26 -1.82 -0.35
CA TYR A 164 -2.83 -1.57 -0.32
C TYR A 164 -2.18 -2.01 -1.63
N VAL A 165 -1.11 -1.32 -1.99
CA VAL A 165 -0.30 -1.64 -3.18
C VAL A 165 0.97 -2.37 -2.78
N SER A 166 1.48 -3.22 -3.67
CA SER A 166 2.67 -4.04 -3.43
C SER A 166 3.95 -3.48 -4.04
N GLY A 167 3.84 -2.53 -4.95
CA GLY A 167 4.99 -1.94 -5.62
C GLY A 167 4.76 -0.49 -6.04
N GLN A 168 5.88 0.24 -6.25
CA GLN A 168 5.86 1.64 -6.65
C GLN A 168 6.99 1.92 -7.65
N ILE A 169 6.67 2.65 -8.71
CA ILE A 169 7.62 3.26 -9.65
C ILE A 169 7.59 4.76 -9.42
N THR A 170 8.72 5.36 -8.99
CA THR A 170 8.80 6.78 -8.67
C THR A 170 10.18 7.36 -9.01
N PRO A 171 10.26 8.48 -9.73
CA PRO A 171 9.18 9.08 -10.51
C PRO A 171 8.82 8.22 -11.73
N ALA A 172 7.54 8.21 -12.10
CA ALA A 172 7.10 7.59 -13.34
C ALA A 172 7.19 8.62 -14.48
N ASP A 173 7.78 8.23 -15.58
CA ASP A 173 7.85 9.08 -16.79
C ASP A 173 6.79 8.71 -17.84
N GLY A 174 6.79 9.42 -18.97
CA GLY A 174 5.84 9.14 -20.04
C GLY A 174 5.98 7.75 -20.67
N ALA A 175 7.18 7.16 -20.67
CA ALA A 175 7.41 5.80 -21.15
C ALA A 175 6.86 4.77 -20.16
N ASP A 176 7.02 5.02 -18.87
CA ASP A 176 6.43 4.17 -17.82
C ASP A 176 4.90 4.19 -17.90
N LEU A 177 4.29 5.36 -18.11
CA LEU A 177 2.85 5.53 -18.27
C LEU A 177 2.31 4.78 -19.48
N ALA A 178 2.98 4.89 -20.63
CA ALA A 178 2.60 4.19 -21.86
C ALA A 178 2.75 2.66 -21.70
N ALA A 179 3.86 2.19 -21.12
CA ALA A 179 4.09 0.77 -20.85
C ALA A 179 3.06 0.17 -19.89
N ALA A 180 2.60 0.96 -18.91
CA ALA A 180 1.56 0.58 -17.97
C ALA A 180 0.13 0.68 -18.55
N GLY A 181 -0.05 1.19 -19.78
CA GLY A 181 -1.34 1.23 -20.48
C GLY A 181 -2.21 2.45 -20.14
N PHE A 182 -1.66 3.52 -19.60
CA PHE A 182 -2.43 4.72 -19.22
C PHE A 182 -2.86 5.61 -20.40
N ASP A 183 -2.43 5.31 -21.63
CA ASP A 183 -3.01 5.92 -22.84
C ASP A 183 -4.50 5.58 -22.99
N THR A 184 -4.89 4.40 -22.53
CA THR A 184 -6.29 3.91 -22.52
C THR A 184 -6.58 3.22 -21.19
N PRO A 185 -6.83 3.96 -20.13
CA PRO A 185 -7.11 3.36 -18.81
C PRO A 185 -8.37 2.49 -18.85
N LEU A 186 -8.36 1.39 -18.10
CA LEU A 186 -9.52 0.49 -17.96
C LEU A 186 -10.67 1.17 -17.24
N VAL A 187 -10.35 1.95 -16.22
CA VAL A 187 -11.34 2.69 -15.44
C VAL A 187 -10.69 3.91 -14.81
N THR A 188 -11.42 5.02 -14.78
CA THR A 188 -11.09 6.22 -14.02
C THR A 188 -12.13 6.39 -12.92
N VAL A 189 -11.70 6.49 -11.68
CA VAL A 189 -12.53 6.53 -10.49
C VAL A 189 -12.33 7.85 -9.75
N GLN A 190 -13.40 8.54 -9.42
CA GLN A 190 -13.42 9.66 -8.49
C GLN A 190 -14.00 9.18 -7.16
N VAL A 191 -13.24 9.34 -6.10
CA VAL A 191 -13.65 8.96 -4.74
C VAL A 191 -13.78 10.22 -3.91
N THR A 192 -14.96 10.42 -3.35
CA THR A 192 -15.25 11.58 -2.49
C THR A 192 -15.36 11.14 -1.03
N THR A 193 -14.68 11.86 -0.19
CA THR A 193 -14.74 11.77 1.27
C THR A 193 -15.18 13.15 1.82
N ALA A 194 -15.45 13.25 3.11
CA ALA A 194 -15.74 14.53 3.77
C ALA A 194 -14.62 15.58 3.59
N GLU A 195 -13.37 15.13 3.39
CA GLU A 195 -12.20 16.01 3.35
C GLU A 195 -11.72 16.35 1.94
N LYS A 196 -11.85 15.42 1.00
CA LYS A 196 -11.25 15.53 -0.35
C LYS A 196 -11.95 14.67 -1.39
N THR A 197 -11.75 15.04 -2.65
CA THR A 197 -12.01 14.15 -3.79
C THR A 197 -10.68 13.73 -4.40
N VAL A 198 -10.53 12.44 -4.66
CA VAL A 198 -9.31 11.84 -5.24
C VAL A 198 -9.67 11.17 -6.55
N THR A 199 -8.88 11.40 -7.60
CA THR A 199 -9.01 10.71 -8.88
C THR A 199 -7.96 9.59 -8.98
N LEU A 200 -8.44 8.39 -9.25
CA LEU A 200 -7.66 7.17 -9.41
C LEU A 200 -7.84 6.67 -10.84
N ARG A 201 -6.75 6.29 -11.49
CA ARG A 201 -6.80 5.64 -12.81
C ARG A 201 -6.18 4.27 -12.72
N TYR A 202 -6.87 3.28 -13.28
CA TYR A 202 -6.38 1.90 -13.32
C TYR A 202 -6.19 1.49 -14.78
N ALA A 203 -5.05 0.87 -15.07
CA ALA A 203 -4.69 0.43 -16.39
C ALA A 203 -4.08 -0.98 -16.37
N SER A 204 -3.99 -1.61 -17.55
CA SER A 204 -3.33 -2.89 -17.75
C SER A 204 -2.16 -2.69 -18.71
N GLY A 205 -0.96 -2.99 -18.23
CA GLY A 205 0.26 -3.04 -19.04
C GLY A 205 0.73 -4.46 -19.31
N MET A 206 1.95 -4.59 -19.84
CA MET A 206 2.52 -5.90 -20.21
C MET A 206 2.78 -6.79 -18.99
N ASP A 207 3.12 -6.21 -17.84
CA ASP A 207 3.56 -6.94 -16.65
C ASP A 207 2.50 -6.99 -15.54
N GLY A 208 1.26 -6.52 -15.79
CA GLY A 208 0.19 -6.56 -14.80
C GLY A 208 -0.73 -5.33 -14.80
N TYR A 209 -1.31 -5.08 -13.64
CA TYR A 209 -2.24 -3.97 -13.43
C TYR A 209 -1.60 -2.87 -12.61
N TYR A 210 -1.95 -1.64 -12.97
CA TYR A 210 -1.36 -0.45 -12.38
C TYR A 210 -2.43 0.54 -11.93
N LEU A 211 -2.08 1.27 -10.87
CA LEU A 211 -2.84 2.40 -10.33
C LEU A 211 -1.99 3.67 -10.44
N MET A 212 -2.60 4.75 -10.87
CA MET A 212 -2.09 6.11 -10.75
C MET A 212 -3.07 6.96 -9.94
N VAL A 213 -2.55 7.67 -8.95
CA VAL A 213 -3.28 8.70 -8.21
C VAL A 213 -3.00 10.04 -8.86
N GLU A 214 -4.03 10.78 -9.23
CA GLU A 214 -3.83 12.08 -9.89
C GLU A 214 -3.08 13.05 -8.99
N GLY A 215 -2.01 13.65 -9.55
CA GLY A 215 -1.14 14.57 -8.82
C GLY A 215 0.03 13.93 -8.06
N ASP A 216 0.13 12.60 -8.02
CA ASP A 216 1.22 11.88 -7.30
C ASP A 216 2.36 11.56 -8.24
N GLY A 217 2.55 11.69 -9.37
CA GLY A 217 3.73 11.37 -10.21
C GLY A 217 4.35 9.98 -9.99
N SER A 218 3.61 9.04 -9.42
CA SER A 218 4.01 7.65 -9.16
C SER A 218 3.05 6.67 -9.81
N LEU A 219 3.56 5.49 -10.19
CA LEU A 219 2.77 4.32 -10.56
C LEU A 219 2.84 3.27 -9.47
N TYR A 220 1.75 2.60 -9.25
CA TYR A 220 1.62 1.54 -8.26
C TYR A 220 1.15 0.24 -8.91
N THR A 221 1.73 -0.88 -8.50
CA THR A 221 1.24 -2.20 -8.93
C THR A 221 0.09 -2.64 -8.03
N VAL A 222 -0.98 -3.12 -8.65
CA VAL A 222 -2.19 -3.59 -7.98
C VAL A 222 -2.57 -4.99 -8.44
N ASP A 223 -3.30 -5.70 -7.58
CA ASP A 223 -3.78 -7.04 -7.92
C ASP A 223 -4.91 -6.98 -8.95
N GLN A 224 -5.01 -8.01 -9.77
CA GLN A 224 -6.08 -8.15 -10.76
C GLN A 224 -7.47 -8.09 -10.12
N SER A 225 -7.67 -8.69 -8.97
CA SER A 225 -8.94 -8.69 -8.23
C SER A 225 -9.39 -7.28 -7.85
N THR A 226 -8.46 -6.40 -7.49
CA THR A 226 -8.73 -4.98 -7.21
C THR A 226 -9.33 -4.29 -8.42
N VAL A 227 -8.73 -4.50 -9.60
CA VAL A 227 -9.21 -3.89 -10.84
C VAL A 227 -10.55 -4.48 -11.27
N GLN A 228 -10.72 -5.79 -11.16
CA GLN A 228 -11.97 -6.46 -11.52
C GLN A 228 -13.17 -5.97 -10.70
N ALA A 229 -12.99 -5.65 -9.43
CA ALA A 229 -14.04 -5.07 -8.59
C ALA A 229 -14.52 -3.69 -9.08
N LEU A 230 -13.69 -2.97 -9.84
CA LEU A 230 -13.97 -1.64 -10.38
C LEU A 230 -14.52 -1.66 -11.81
N LEU A 231 -14.57 -2.82 -12.47
CA LEU A 231 -15.04 -2.95 -13.86
C LEU A 231 -16.50 -3.40 -13.96
N LEU A 232 -17.34 -3.03 -12.99
CA LEU A 232 -18.76 -3.41 -12.97
C LEU A 232 -19.59 -2.39 -13.74
N PRO A 233 -20.34 -2.78 -14.80
CA PRO A 233 -21.30 -1.91 -15.46
C PRO A 233 -22.49 -1.65 -14.52
N GLU A 234 -23.24 -0.59 -14.80
CA GLU A 234 -24.35 -0.16 -13.92
C GLU A 234 -25.39 -1.26 -13.66
N ASN A 235 -25.73 -2.02 -14.70
CA ASN A 235 -26.72 -3.09 -14.57
C ASN A 235 -26.27 -4.26 -13.68
N ALA A 236 -24.97 -4.38 -13.41
CA ALA A 236 -24.43 -5.42 -12.54
C ALA A 236 -24.60 -5.11 -11.04
N TRP A 237 -24.98 -3.88 -10.68
CA TRP A 237 -25.05 -3.46 -9.27
C TRP A 237 -26.33 -3.90 -8.56
N LYS A 238 -27.40 -4.14 -9.30
CA LYS A 238 -28.71 -4.46 -8.70
C LYS A 238 -28.70 -5.88 -8.12
N SER A 239 -29.28 -6.04 -6.93
CA SER A 239 -29.55 -7.37 -6.36
C SER A 239 -30.61 -8.09 -7.22
N GLU A 240 -30.41 -9.40 -7.44
CA GLU A 240 -31.39 -10.25 -8.14
C GLU A 240 -32.63 -10.54 -7.28
#